data_2183d275a83af00ee2ddf5202a8de033
#
_entry.id   2183d275a83af00ee2ddf5202a8de033
#
_cell.length_a   1.000
_cell.length_b   1.000
_cell.length_c   1.000
_cell.angle_alpha   90.00
_cell.angle_beta   90.00
_cell.angle_gamma   90.00
#
_symmetry.space_group_name_H-M   'P 1'
#
loop_
_entity.id
_entity.type
_entity.pdbx_description
1 polymer ?
#
loop_
_entity_poly.entity_id
_entity_poly.type
_entity_poly.pdbx_seq_one_letter_code
_entity_poly.pdbx_strand_id
1 'polypeptide(L)'
;IPIIYSDSLLGRDHGEFTGKPKESIDFDEYWNYNKNIQYEKAESVKDLFDRVAKLIEDIKEKYYDKRVIIVTHSGIMRVLYYYFNGIPSNGILSEITIRNCEIFEYDI
;
A
#
# COMPACT_ATOMS: atom_id res chain seq x y z
N ILE A 1 -3.91 25.43 2.68
CA ILE A 1 -4.00 24.01 3.08
C ILE A 1 -2.65 23.59 3.63
N PRO A 2 -2.59 23.13 4.88
CA PRO A 2 -1.32 22.60 5.42
C PRO A 2 -0.88 21.35 4.67
N ILE A 3 0.44 21.21 4.47
CA ILE A 3 1.04 20.01 3.88
C ILE A 3 1.88 19.34 4.94
N ILE A 4 1.63 18.04 5.15
CA ILE A 4 2.35 17.22 6.12
C ILE A 4 3.03 16.09 5.34
N TYR A 5 4.34 15.93 5.56
CA TYR A 5 5.12 14.84 4.96
C TYR A 5 5.16 13.67 5.94
N SER A 6 5.02 12.45 5.42
CA SER A 6 5.05 11.25 6.24
C SER A 6 5.84 10.14 5.55
N ASP A 7 6.80 9.58 6.25
CA ASP A 7 7.57 8.42 5.78
C ASP A 7 6.69 7.16 5.67
N SER A 8 5.56 7.14 6.38
CA SER A 8 4.60 6.04 6.27
C SER A 8 3.94 5.94 4.91
N LEU A 9 4.06 6.98 4.08
CA LEU A 9 3.56 7.02 2.71
C LEU A 9 4.62 6.69 1.65
N LEU A 10 5.84 6.37 2.07
CA LEU A 10 6.86 5.89 1.15
C LEU A 10 6.42 4.57 0.52
N GLY A 11 6.78 4.37 -0.74
CA GLY A 11 6.50 3.12 -1.44
C GLY A 11 7.11 1.92 -0.72
N ARG A 12 6.68 0.72 -1.12
CA ARG A 12 7.21 -0.53 -0.59
C ARG A 12 8.71 -0.63 -0.85
N ASP A 13 9.47 -1.04 0.15
CA ASP A 13 10.89 -1.33 -0.05
C ASP A 13 11.01 -2.65 -0.83
N HIS A 14 11.54 -2.56 -2.05
CA HIS A 14 11.65 -3.71 -2.94
C HIS A 14 12.93 -4.53 -2.71
N GLY A 15 13.84 -4.08 -1.85
CA GLY A 15 15.04 -4.83 -1.48
C GLY A 15 15.83 -5.33 -2.68
N GLU A 16 15.96 -6.66 -2.79
CA GLU A 16 16.72 -7.30 -3.87
C GLU A 16 16.17 -7.02 -5.28
N PHE A 17 14.92 -6.61 -5.40
CA PHE A 17 14.30 -6.30 -6.69
C PHE A 17 14.52 -4.86 -7.14
N THR A 18 15.11 -4.02 -6.31
CA THR A 18 15.36 -2.61 -6.65
C THR A 18 16.23 -2.52 -7.89
N GLY A 19 15.75 -1.80 -8.91
CA GLY A 19 16.46 -1.61 -10.18
C GLY A 19 16.33 -2.79 -11.15
N LYS A 20 15.62 -3.86 -10.79
CA LYS A 20 15.41 -5.00 -11.68
C LYS A 20 14.14 -4.82 -12.52
N PRO A 21 14.06 -5.41 -13.73
CA PRO A 21 12.86 -5.36 -14.56
C PRO A 21 11.67 -6.01 -13.88
N LYS A 22 10.47 -5.50 -14.15
CA LYS A 22 9.22 -6.08 -13.62
C LYS A 22 9.06 -7.56 -13.99
N GLU A 23 9.55 -7.96 -15.14
CA GLU A 23 9.46 -9.33 -15.65
C GLU A 23 10.22 -10.33 -14.79
N SER A 24 11.18 -9.86 -13.96
CA SER A 24 11.92 -10.72 -13.03
C SER A 24 11.12 -11.06 -11.76
N ILE A 25 9.94 -10.48 -11.59
CA ILE A 25 9.12 -10.63 -10.38
C ILE A 25 7.82 -11.31 -10.75
N ASP A 26 7.45 -12.37 -10.00
CA ASP A 26 6.10 -12.91 -10.03
C ASP A 26 5.21 -11.94 -9.24
N PHE A 27 4.46 -11.11 -9.96
CA PHE A 27 3.69 -10.04 -9.37
C PHE A 27 2.61 -10.56 -8.43
N ASP A 28 1.93 -11.64 -8.80
CA ASP A 28 0.87 -12.23 -7.96
C ASP A 28 1.45 -12.79 -6.65
N GLU A 29 2.61 -13.41 -6.71
CA GLU A 29 3.29 -13.92 -5.52
C GLU A 29 3.83 -12.77 -4.65
N TYR A 30 4.41 -11.76 -5.28
CA TYR A 30 4.96 -10.59 -4.61
C TYR A 30 3.89 -9.83 -3.81
N TRP A 31 2.66 -9.83 -4.31
CA TRP A 31 1.51 -9.18 -3.68
C TRP A 31 0.55 -10.16 -3.03
N ASN A 32 0.99 -11.37 -2.70
CA ASN A 32 0.16 -12.36 -2.02
C ASN A 32 0.24 -12.16 -0.51
N TYR A 33 -0.84 -11.63 0.06
CA TYR A 33 -0.94 -11.36 1.50
C TYR A 33 -0.87 -12.65 2.32
N ASN A 34 -1.52 -13.73 1.85
CA ASN A 34 -1.56 -14.99 2.59
C ASN A 34 -0.20 -15.68 2.62
N LYS A 35 0.53 -15.68 1.52
CA LYS A 35 1.90 -16.23 1.46
C LYS A 35 2.88 -15.36 2.23
N ASN A 36 2.75 -14.06 2.11
CA ASN A 36 3.60 -13.06 2.78
C ASN A 36 5.09 -13.44 2.72
N ILE A 37 5.60 -13.68 1.52
CA ILE A 37 6.97 -14.10 1.33
C ILE A 37 7.93 -12.99 1.74
N GLN A 38 8.95 -13.33 2.53
CA GLN A 38 10.00 -12.39 2.92
C GLN A 38 11.13 -12.49 1.91
N TYR A 39 11.15 -11.57 0.97
CA TYR A 39 12.26 -11.42 0.03
C TYR A 39 13.43 -10.71 0.69
N GLU A 40 14.64 -10.96 0.20
CA GLU A 40 15.85 -10.43 0.83
C GLU A 40 15.86 -8.90 0.83
N LYS A 41 16.02 -8.31 2.01
CA LYS A 41 16.05 -6.85 2.25
C LYS A 41 14.78 -6.11 1.79
N ALA A 42 13.75 -6.83 1.41
CA ALA A 42 12.48 -6.23 1.00
C ALA A 42 11.51 -6.16 2.17
N GLU A 43 10.60 -5.22 2.11
CA GLU A 43 9.48 -5.15 3.03
C GLU A 43 8.45 -6.22 2.63
N SER A 44 7.98 -7.04 3.59
CA SER A 44 6.92 -8.01 3.31
C SER A 44 5.59 -7.30 3.08
N VAL A 45 4.66 -7.96 2.37
CA VAL A 45 3.35 -7.36 2.09
C VAL A 45 2.55 -7.10 3.37
N LYS A 46 2.66 -7.96 4.38
CA LYS A 46 1.99 -7.73 5.67
C LYS A 46 2.58 -6.55 6.43
N ASP A 47 3.89 -6.41 6.44
CA ASP A 47 4.54 -5.27 7.10
C ASP A 47 4.14 -3.97 6.43
N LEU A 48 4.09 -3.94 5.10
CA LEU A 48 3.59 -2.80 4.35
C LEU A 48 2.14 -2.49 4.71
N PHE A 49 1.30 -3.51 4.75
CA PHE A 49 -0.13 -3.37 5.08
C PHE A 49 -0.30 -2.82 6.50
N ASP A 50 0.43 -3.34 7.47
CA ASP A 50 0.37 -2.89 8.87
C ASP A 50 0.82 -1.43 9.01
N ARG A 51 1.88 -1.04 8.29
CA ARG A 51 2.38 0.32 8.28
C ARG A 51 1.32 1.31 7.77
N VAL A 52 0.65 0.95 6.69
CA VAL A 52 -0.40 1.79 6.09
C VAL A 52 -1.66 1.81 6.96
N ALA A 53 -2.05 0.67 7.52
CA ALA A 53 -3.21 0.59 8.41
C ALA A 53 -3.03 1.50 9.63
N LYS A 54 -1.84 1.48 10.24
CA LYS A 54 -1.52 2.35 11.37
C LYS A 54 -1.62 3.83 11.00
N LEU A 55 -1.13 4.19 9.83
CA LEU A 55 -1.24 5.56 9.34
C LEU A 55 -2.70 6.00 9.23
N ILE A 56 -3.56 5.16 8.66
CA ILE A 56 -4.99 5.48 8.51
C ILE A 56 -5.67 5.63 9.87
N GLU A 57 -5.36 4.77 10.82
CA GLU A 57 -5.90 4.88 12.17
C GLU A 57 -5.46 6.19 12.85
N ASP A 58 -4.21 6.59 12.69
CA ASP A 58 -3.71 7.86 13.21
C ASP A 58 -4.43 9.06 12.56
N ILE A 59 -4.67 8.99 11.27
CA ILE A 59 -5.41 10.02 10.52
C ILE A 59 -6.85 10.12 11.03
N LYS A 60 -7.51 8.98 11.22
CA LYS A 60 -8.88 8.95 11.76
C LYS A 60 -8.96 9.64 13.12
N GLU A 61 -8.00 9.39 13.98
CA GLU A 61 -7.98 9.97 15.31
C GLU A 61 -7.72 11.47 15.29
N LYS A 62 -6.73 11.93 14.52
CA LYS A 62 -6.32 13.33 14.48
C LYS A 62 -7.23 14.21 13.65
N TYR A 63 -7.80 13.68 12.58
CA TYR A 63 -8.53 14.44 11.58
C TYR A 63 -9.93 13.89 11.32
N TYR A 64 -10.58 13.34 12.34
CA TYR A 64 -11.85 12.63 12.23
C TYR A 64 -12.97 13.46 11.58
N ASP A 65 -12.93 14.77 11.69
CA ASP A 65 -13.92 15.71 11.13
C ASP A 65 -13.40 16.45 9.89
N LYS A 66 -12.28 15.99 9.32
CA LYS A 66 -11.61 16.68 8.22
C LYS A 66 -11.67 15.84 6.94
N ARG A 67 -11.56 16.55 5.83
CA ARG A 67 -11.31 15.93 4.54
C ARG A 67 -9.80 15.91 4.32
N VAL A 68 -9.23 14.73 4.12
CA VAL A 68 -7.79 14.53 4.00
C VAL A 68 -7.47 14.06 2.58
N ILE A 69 -6.48 14.68 1.96
CA ILE A 69 -5.95 14.26 0.66
C ILE A 69 -4.59 13.62 0.90
N ILE A 70 -4.42 12.39 0.42
CA ILE A 70 -3.16 11.65 0.48
C ILE A 70 -2.58 11.57 -0.93
N VAL A 71 -1.33 11.97 -1.09
CA VAL A 71 -0.57 11.83 -2.33
C VAL A 71 0.53 10.82 -2.08
N THR A 72 0.54 9.73 -2.83
CA THR A 72 1.46 8.64 -2.57
C THR A 72 1.72 7.81 -3.84
N HIS A 73 2.38 6.67 -3.69
CA HIS A 73 2.74 5.75 -4.76
C HIS A 73 1.67 4.67 -4.98
N SER A 74 1.71 4.05 -6.16
CA SER A 74 0.73 3.03 -6.54
C SER A 74 0.68 1.85 -5.57
N GLY A 75 1.81 1.43 -5.01
CA GLY A 75 1.84 0.34 -4.03
C GLY A 75 1.06 0.66 -2.76
N ILE A 76 1.17 1.89 -2.27
CA ILE A 76 0.39 2.35 -1.11
C ILE A 76 -1.09 2.45 -1.48
N MET A 77 -1.42 2.95 -2.66
CA MET A 77 -2.81 3.01 -3.12
C MET A 77 -3.43 1.62 -3.22
N ARG A 78 -2.66 0.63 -3.64
CA ARG A 78 -3.08 -0.78 -3.68
C ARG A 78 -3.43 -1.28 -2.29
N VAL A 79 -2.58 -1.03 -1.31
CA VAL A 79 -2.83 -1.43 0.08
C VAL A 79 -4.07 -0.71 0.63
N LEU A 80 -4.21 0.58 0.38
CA LEU A 80 -5.39 1.34 0.81
C LEU A 80 -6.68 0.77 0.22
N TYR A 81 -6.67 0.40 -1.05
CA TYR A 81 -7.84 -0.21 -1.67
C TYR A 81 -8.27 -1.47 -0.93
N TYR A 82 -7.34 -2.38 -0.63
CA TYR A 82 -7.68 -3.61 0.08
C TYR A 82 -7.92 -3.40 1.56
N TYR A 83 -7.34 -2.37 2.16
CA TYR A 83 -7.65 -1.99 3.53
C TYR A 83 -9.14 -1.62 3.69
N PHE A 84 -9.68 -0.83 2.76
CA PHE A 84 -11.07 -0.39 2.81
C PHE A 84 -12.07 -1.41 2.26
N ASN A 85 -11.67 -2.23 1.30
CA ASN A 85 -12.55 -3.17 0.62
C ASN A 85 -12.41 -4.62 1.11
N GLY A 86 -11.41 -4.90 1.92
CA GLY A 86 -11.14 -6.24 2.42
C GLY A 86 -10.16 -7.02 1.55
N ILE A 87 -9.41 -7.91 2.18
CA ILE A 87 -8.42 -8.77 1.52
C ILE A 87 -9.17 -9.97 0.94
N PRO A 88 -8.97 -10.31 -0.35
CA PRO A 88 -9.61 -11.47 -0.93
C PRO A 88 -9.12 -12.77 -0.27
N SER A 89 -9.96 -13.81 -0.29
CA SER A 89 -9.65 -15.09 0.36
C SER A 89 -8.36 -15.74 -0.16
N ASN A 90 -8.02 -15.54 -1.45
CA ASN A 90 -6.77 -16.03 -2.02
C ASN A 90 -5.56 -15.17 -1.67
N GLY A 91 -5.76 -14.01 -1.05
CA GLY A 91 -4.68 -13.12 -0.64
C GLY A 91 -3.99 -12.36 -1.76
N ILE A 92 -4.44 -12.48 -2.99
CA ILE A 92 -3.80 -11.85 -4.16
C ILE A 92 -4.23 -10.39 -4.27
N LEU A 93 -3.31 -9.46 -4.00
CA LEU A 93 -3.58 -8.02 -4.04
C LEU A 93 -3.20 -7.37 -5.38
N SER A 94 -2.76 -8.16 -6.35
CA SER A 94 -2.29 -7.66 -7.66
C SER A 94 -3.42 -7.38 -8.64
N GLU A 95 -4.65 -7.83 -8.37
CA GLU A 95 -5.74 -7.77 -9.34
C GLU A 95 -6.17 -6.35 -9.69
N ILE A 96 -6.18 -5.44 -8.72
CA ILE A 96 -6.54 -4.05 -9.01
C ILE A 96 -5.43 -3.37 -9.81
N THR A 97 -5.82 -2.63 -10.83
CA THR A 97 -4.91 -1.81 -11.63
C THR A 97 -4.93 -0.38 -11.12
N ILE A 98 -3.76 0.16 -10.79
CA ILE A 98 -3.58 1.54 -10.35
C ILE A 98 -2.85 2.31 -11.44
N ARG A 99 -3.48 3.34 -11.98
CA ARG A 99 -2.93 4.18 -13.05
C ARG A 99 -2.32 5.45 -12.48
N ASN A 100 -1.43 6.07 -13.23
CA ASN A 100 -0.89 7.38 -12.87
C ASN A 100 -2.01 8.41 -12.77
N CYS A 101 -1.91 9.30 -11.79
CA CYS A 101 -2.88 10.37 -11.54
C CYS A 101 -4.29 9.89 -11.22
N GLU A 102 -4.44 8.62 -10.82
CA GLU A 102 -5.74 8.08 -10.43
C GLU A 102 -6.10 8.53 -9.02
N ILE A 103 -7.39 8.75 -8.79
CA ILE A 103 -7.91 9.22 -7.50
C ILE A 103 -8.93 8.21 -6.99
N PHE A 104 -8.76 7.78 -5.74
CA PHE A 104 -9.72 6.97 -5.02
C PHE A 104 -10.26 7.75 -3.82
N GLU A 105 -11.53 7.61 -3.53
CA GLU A 105 -12.17 8.21 -2.37
C GLU A 105 -12.67 7.11 -1.43
N TYR A 106 -12.48 7.34 -0.13
CA TYR A 106 -12.95 6.42 0.92
C TYR A 106 -13.57 7.22 2.06
N ASP A 107 -14.62 6.66 2.63
CA ASP A 107 -15.21 7.16 3.88
C ASP A 107 -14.60 6.40 5.05
N ILE A 108 -14.15 7.13 6.06
CA ILE A 108 -13.52 6.53 7.24
C ILE A 108 -14.17 6.97 8.55
#